data_309a45e8be2a3d4b35bae124f37ea28c
#
_entry.id   309a45e8be2a3d4b35bae124f37ea28c
#
_cell.length_a   1.000
_cell.length_b   1.000
_cell.length_c   1.000
_cell.angle_alpha   90.00
_cell.angle_beta   90.00
_cell.angle_gamma   90.00
#
_symmetry.space_group_name_H-M   'P 1'
#
loop_
_entity.id
_entity.type
_entity.pdbx_description
1 polymer ?
#
loop_
_entity_poly.entity_id
_entity_poly.type
_entity_poly.pdbx_seq_one_letter_code
_entity_poly.pdbx_strand_id
1 'polypeptide(L)'
;MLLHISNRLFFYAAGYVGIALFTQVVATWSMYFYAPPDGVGRVAYVPISFFGLFLGISRVIDAFTDPLIANWSDHFQSRWGRRIPFIAVGGIPLSACFILLWMPPVEGYSSLNSLYLFLVAGGFFLFMTMVTCPFLALLPEIASPPERITAASLLGTAYVSGLLLGTVGSSLLINRYGFSIMGVVLGLFCLLSFYTPVFAVREKDLPAKTHVPRLRFKDSLFDVLRNDAFRPFIVGQVFFWFAFNLMLMGLPYIITIRMGLPEERTGWALGLALIITLVSFPLLSWLARKAGKKKAFLMVMALSCVVLAALSTIGFWPVPLGKTTQSLVVIALAGIPLAGLFLLPNALIADITDYDAWGSGRRREAMFYALYGMVMKSSIGLSSLFLGQLLHHLGYHHDDPLGVYLIAPLAVVSILLGLLFFRKYPLE
;
A
#
# COMPACT_ATOMS: atom_id res chain seq x y z
N MET A 1 28.86 -9.74 11.99
CA MET A 1 28.28 -10.39 10.82
C MET A 1 27.50 -9.42 9.90
N LEU A 2 27.82 -8.12 9.90
CA LEU A 2 27.12 -7.06 9.15
C LEU A 2 28.04 -6.33 8.13
N LEU A 3 29.20 -6.84 7.77
CA LEU A 3 30.27 -6.02 7.16
C LEU A 3 30.59 -6.33 5.69
N HIS A 4 29.81 -7.11 4.95
CA HIS A 4 29.94 -7.18 3.48
C HIS A 4 28.59 -7.19 2.79
N ILE A 5 27.79 -6.13 3.01
CA ILE A 5 26.66 -5.84 2.12
C ILE A 5 27.27 -5.40 0.79
N SER A 6 27.00 -6.15 -0.26
CA SER A 6 27.41 -5.75 -1.61
C SER A 6 26.82 -4.37 -1.91
N ASN A 7 27.66 -3.39 -2.29
CA ASN A 7 27.20 -2.06 -2.70
C ASN A 7 26.05 -2.15 -3.72
N ARG A 8 26.04 -3.18 -4.56
CA ARG A 8 24.99 -3.47 -5.52
C ARG A 8 23.63 -3.68 -4.86
N LEU A 9 23.55 -4.46 -3.77
CA LEU A 9 22.30 -4.72 -3.04
C LEU A 9 21.80 -3.48 -2.32
N PHE A 10 22.68 -2.66 -1.77
CA PHE A 10 22.32 -1.42 -1.12
C PHE A 10 21.69 -0.42 -2.11
N PHE A 11 22.36 -0.15 -3.25
CA PHE A 11 21.81 0.75 -4.28
C PHE A 11 20.54 0.19 -4.95
N TYR A 12 20.44 -1.12 -5.09
CA TYR A 12 19.21 -1.74 -5.52
C TYR A 12 18.06 -1.46 -4.52
N ALA A 13 18.30 -1.69 -3.22
CA ALA A 13 17.28 -1.44 -2.19
C ALA A 13 16.87 0.05 -2.13
N ALA A 14 17.80 0.98 -2.36
CA ALA A 14 17.52 2.42 -2.40
C ALA A 14 16.44 2.78 -3.45
N GLY A 15 16.36 2.04 -4.57
CA GLY A 15 15.29 2.21 -5.56
C GLY A 15 13.88 1.91 -5.01
N TYR A 16 13.77 1.05 -4.01
CA TYR A 16 12.48 0.71 -3.40
C TYR A 16 11.92 1.82 -2.51
N VAL A 17 12.77 2.72 -2.02
CA VAL A 17 12.33 3.92 -1.28
C VAL A 17 11.38 4.76 -2.13
N GLY A 18 11.72 5.02 -3.40
CA GLY A 18 10.89 5.82 -4.31
C GLY A 18 9.54 5.16 -4.60
N ILE A 19 9.52 3.83 -4.81
CA ILE A 19 8.28 3.07 -5.03
C ILE A 19 7.35 3.18 -3.82
N ALA A 20 7.87 2.96 -2.61
CA ALA A 20 7.11 3.05 -1.37
C ALA A 20 6.60 4.46 -1.10
N LEU A 21 7.44 5.47 -1.33
CA LEU A 21 7.11 6.88 -1.15
C LEU A 21 5.96 7.30 -2.07
N PHE A 22 6.04 7.02 -3.38
CA PHE A 22 4.99 7.34 -4.34
C PHE A 22 3.66 6.68 -3.97
N THR A 23 3.70 5.40 -3.63
CA THR A 23 2.51 4.66 -3.20
C THR A 23 1.86 5.32 -1.99
N GLN A 24 2.66 5.69 -0.99
CA GLN A 24 2.16 6.28 0.26
C GLN A 24 1.57 7.67 0.05
N VAL A 25 2.27 8.55 -0.67
CA VAL A 25 1.81 9.93 -0.90
C VAL A 25 0.50 9.94 -1.69
N VAL A 26 0.43 9.15 -2.76
CA VAL A 26 -0.80 9.06 -3.58
C VAL A 26 -1.95 8.46 -2.79
N ALA A 27 -1.72 7.40 -2.02
CA ALA A 27 -2.76 6.76 -1.21
C ALA A 27 -3.30 7.69 -0.11
N THR A 28 -2.44 8.52 0.50
CA THR A 28 -2.85 9.40 1.61
C THR A 28 -3.53 10.69 1.11
N TRP A 29 -2.95 11.33 0.10
CA TRP A 29 -3.27 12.71 -0.20
C TRP A 29 -4.10 12.93 -1.47
N SER A 30 -4.13 11.97 -2.41
CA SER A 30 -4.72 12.25 -3.72
C SER A 30 -6.22 12.58 -3.64
N MET A 31 -7.01 11.80 -2.89
CA MET A 31 -8.44 12.07 -2.74
C MET A 31 -8.67 13.41 -2.01
N TYR A 32 -7.94 13.65 -0.94
CA TYR A 32 -8.03 14.90 -0.16
C TYR A 32 -7.63 16.14 -0.96
N PHE A 33 -6.62 16.03 -1.84
CA PHE A 33 -6.18 17.11 -2.71
C PHE A 33 -7.22 17.48 -3.76
N TYR A 34 -7.81 16.48 -4.43
CA TYR A 34 -8.79 16.71 -5.50
C TYR A 34 -10.19 17.06 -5.00
N ALA A 35 -10.55 16.61 -3.81
CA ALA A 35 -11.85 16.87 -3.18
C ALA A 35 -11.68 17.20 -1.69
N PRO A 36 -11.04 18.33 -1.36
CA PRO A 36 -10.88 18.76 0.03
C PRO A 36 -12.23 19.12 0.64
N PRO A 37 -12.39 19.04 1.96
CA PRO A 37 -13.59 19.52 2.65
C PRO A 37 -13.63 21.06 2.68
N ASP A 38 -14.80 21.62 2.81
CA ASP A 38 -14.97 23.08 2.95
C ASP A 38 -14.30 23.58 4.24
N GLY A 39 -13.90 24.83 4.23
CA GLY A 39 -13.29 25.50 5.39
C GLY A 39 -11.77 25.29 5.56
N VAL A 40 -11.14 24.40 4.76
CA VAL A 40 -9.67 24.24 4.80
C VAL A 40 -8.91 25.17 3.87
N GLY A 41 -9.60 26.12 3.22
CA GLY A 41 -8.98 27.12 2.32
C GLY A 41 -8.42 26.54 1.00
N ARG A 42 -8.92 25.37 0.57
CA ARG A 42 -8.52 24.69 -0.67
C ARG A 42 -9.69 24.57 -1.63
N VAL A 43 -9.38 24.56 -2.91
CA VAL A 43 -10.36 24.44 -3.99
C VAL A 43 -10.52 22.95 -4.37
N ALA A 44 -11.76 22.50 -4.53
CA ALA A 44 -12.05 21.18 -5.05
C ALA A 44 -12.00 21.17 -6.58
N TYR A 45 -11.33 20.17 -7.16
CA TYR A 45 -11.07 20.07 -8.60
C TYR A 45 -12.00 19.10 -9.32
N VAL A 46 -12.42 18.02 -8.64
CA VAL A 46 -13.35 17.00 -9.16
C VAL A 46 -14.33 16.55 -8.07
N PRO A 47 -15.53 16.06 -8.44
CA PRO A 47 -16.45 15.48 -7.47
C PRO A 47 -15.79 14.28 -6.76
N ILE A 48 -15.98 14.16 -5.45
CA ILE A 48 -15.37 13.10 -4.64
C ILE A 48 -15.80 11.70 -5.07
N SER A 49 -17.07 11.55 -5.50
CA SER A 49 -17.60 10.31 -6.06
C SER A 49 -16.91 9.90 -7.35
N PHE A 50 -16.60 10.88 -8.23
CA PHE A 50 -15.85 10.64 -9.46
C PHE A 50 -14.42 10.18 -9.15
N PHE A 51 -13.75 10.85 -8.20
CA PHE A 51 -12.41 10.46 -7.79
C PHE A 51 -12.37 9.02 -7.25
N GLY A 52 -13.30 8.68 -6.35
CA GLY A 52 -13.40 7.34 -5.79
C GLY A 52 -13.66 6.26 -6.86
N LEU A 53 -14.57 6.53 -7.78
CA LEU A 53 -14.89 5.64 -8.91
C LEU A 53 -13.66 5.45 -9.82
N PHE A 54 -13.01 6.55 -10.20
CA PHE A 54 -11.84 6.53 -11.05
C PHE A 54 -10.69 5.72 -10.41
N LEU A 55 -10.38 5.99 -9.15
CA LEU A 55 -9.32 5.28 -8.44
C LEU A 55 -9.68 3.78 -8.28
N GLY A 56 -10.96 3.48 -8.03
CA GLY A 56 -11.47 2.11 -7.98
C GLY A 56 -11.22 1.34 -9.27
N ILE A 57 -11.61 1.90 -10.40
CA ILE A 57 -11.41 1.32 -11.73
C ILE A 57 -9.92 1.19 -12.05
N SER A 58 -9.13 2.22 -11.77
CA SER A 58 -7.68 2.21 -12.03
C SER A 58 -6.97 1.08 -11.29
N ARG A 59 -7.37 0.78 -10.04
CA ARG A 59 -6.79 -0.33 -9.27
C ARG A 59 -7.18 -1.71 -9.80
N VAL A 60 -8.39 -1.84 -10.35
CA VAL A 60 -8.80 -3.08 -11.02
C VAL A 60 -7.97 -3.28 -12.29
N ILE A 61 -7.81 -2.24 -13.11
CA ILE A 61 -6.96 -2.28 -14.31
C ILE A 61 -5.51 -2.65 -13.92
N ASP A 62 -4.96 -2.03 -12.88
CA ASP A 62 -3.62 -2.28 -12.35
C ASP A 62 -3.40 -3.77 -12.00
N ALA A 63 -4.40 -4.41 -11.38
CA ALA A 63 -4.34 -5.84 -11.07
C ALA A 63 -4.23 -6.75 -12.31
N PHE A 64 -4.78 -6.32 -13.45
CA PHE A 64 -4.68 -7.05 -14.73
C PHE A 64 -3.40 -6.70 -15.50
N THR A 65 -2.89 -5.47 -15.38
CA THR A 65 -1.68 -5.05 -16.10
C THR A 65 -0.41 -5.63 -15.51
N ASP A 66 -0.37 -5.96 -14.21
CA ASP A 66 0.80 -6.56 -13.55
C ASP A 66 1.31 -7.83 -14.26
N PRO A 67 0.47 -8.86 -14.50
CA PRO A 67 0.92 -10.07 -15.21
C PRO A 67 1.38 -9.79 -16.65
N LEU A 68 0.76 -8.81 -17.31
CA LEU A 68 1.13 -8.43 -18.69
C LEU A 68 2.52 -7.79 -18.72
N ILE A 69 2.79 -6.83 -17.84
CA ILE A 69 4.10 -6.17 -17.73
C ILE A 69 5.17 -7.16 -17.27
N ALA A 70 4.87 -8.01 -16.28
CA ALA A 70 5.79 -9.04 -15.82
C ALA A 70 6.19 -9.98 -16.98
N ASN A 71 5.21 -10.49 -17.73
CA ASN A 71 5.47 -11.35 -18.88
C ASN A 71 6.24 -10.61 -19.98
N TRP A 72 5.92 -9.35 -20.27
CA TRP A 72 6.64 -8.56 -21.26
C TRP A 72 8.10 -8.33 -20.83
N SER A 73 8.35 -7.94 -19.59
CA SER A 73 9.70 -7.72 -19.07
C SER A 73 10.56 -9.00 -19.05
N ASP A 74 9.95 -10.18 -18.81
CA ASP A 74 10.67 -11.45 -18.78
C ASP A 74 11.14 -11.90 -20.17
N HIS A 75 10.45 -11.50 -21.24
CA HIS A 75 10.78 -11.86 -22.63
C HIS A 75 11.53 -10.75 -23.38
N PHE A 76 11.64 -9.57 -22.80
CA PHE A 76 12.33 -8.46 -23.45
C PHE A 76 13.84 -8.69 -23.49
N GLN A 77 14.46 -8.32 -24.61
CA GLN A 77 15.90 -8.45 -24.80
C GLN A 77 16.49 -7.12 -25.19
N SER A 78 17.45 -6.64 -24.41
CA SER A 78 18.19 -5.42 -24.71
C SER A 78 19.67 -5.53 -24.29
N ARG A 79 20.46 -4.55 -24.76
CA ARG A 79 21.87 -4.39 -24.35
C ARG A 79 22.05 -4.08 -22.85
N TRP A 80 21.00 -3.64 -22.16
CA TRP A 80 21.01 -3.31 -20.72
C TRP A 80 20.46 -4.45 -19.85
N GLY A 81 19.99 -5.53 -20.46
CA GLY A 81 19.29 -6.64 -19.81
C GLY A 81 17.82 -6.67 -20.19
N ARG A 82 17.01 -7.41 -19.41
CA ARG A 82 15.57 -7.60 -19.66
C ARG A 82 14.72 -6.60 -18.89
N ARG A 83 15.06 -6.33 -17.63
CA ARG A 83 14.25 -5.59 -16.64
C ARG A 83 14.70 -4.15 -16.40
N ILE A 84 16.02 -3.92 -16.43
CA ILE A 84 16.61 -2.58 -16.25
C ILE A 84 16.03 -1.55 -17.22
N PRO A 85 15.80 -1.84 -18.52
CA PRO A 85 15.19 -0.90 -19.44
C PRO A 85 13.80 -0.41 -19.01
N PHE A 86 12.97 -1.29 -18.42
CA PHE A 86 11.64 -0.93 -17.93
C PHE A 86 11.72 0.07 -16.77
N ILE A 87 12.67 -0.14 -15.85
CA ILE A 87 12.90 0.77 -14.72
C ILE A 87 13.40 2.11 -15.22
N ALA A 88 14.40 2.11 -16.13
CA ALA A 88 15.03 3.31 -16.65
C ALA A 88 14.05 4.16 -17.49
N VAL A 89 13.34 3.52 -18.43
CA VAL A 89 12.40 4.22 -19.32
C VAL A 89 11.11 4.57 -18.59
N GLY A 90 10.60 3.67 -17.74
CA GLY A 90 9.36 3.85 -16.99
C GLY A 90 9.48 4.87 -15.85
N GLY A 91 10.66 5.02 -15.25
CA GLY A 91 10.90 5.95 -14.13
C GLY A 91 10.69 7.42 -14.49
N ILE A 92 11.02 7.84 -15.70
CA ILE A 92 10.84 9.23 -16.18
C ILE A 92 9.33 9.57 -16.25
N PRO A 93 8.53 8.88 -17.08
CA PRO A 93 7.11 9.21 -17.17
C PRO A 93 6.34 8.96 -15.88
N LEU A 94 6.77 7.99 -15.04
CA LEU A 94 6.22 7.78 -13.71
C LEU A 94 6.38 9.03 -12.83
N SER A 95 7.59 9.57 -12.76
CA SER A 95 7.88 10.76 -11.97
C SER A 95 7.20 12.00 -12.56
N ALA A 96 7.12 12.11 -13.89
CA ALA A 96 6.40 13.18 -14.55
C ALA A 96 4.89 13.12 -14.22
N CYS A 97 4.26 11.95 -14.32
CA CYS A 97 2.86 11.78 -13.94
C CYS A 97 2.63 12.09 -12.47
N PHE A 98 3.55 11.69 -11.57
CA PHE A 98 3.46 12.03 -10.16
C PHE A 98 3.50 13.54 -9.92
N ILE A 99 4.41 14.27 -10.58
CA ILE A 99 4.50 15.73 -10.46
C ILE A 99 3.22 16.38 -10.99
N LEU A 100 2.80 15.99 -12.19
CA LEU A 100 1.60 16.53 -12.84
C LEU A 100 0.33 16.24 -12.03
N LEU A 101 0.26 15.13 -11.28
CA LEU A 101 -0.90 14.80 -10.45
C LEU A 101 -1.26 15.91 -9.44
N TRP A 102 -0.29 16.73 -9.04
CA TRP A 102 -0.48 17.84 -8.09
C TRP A 102 -0.60 19.22 -8.76
N MET A 103 -0.80 19.26 -10.10
CA MET A 103 -0.89 20.46 -10.91
C MET A 103 -2.11 20.43 -11.85
N PRO A 104 -3.35 20.39 -11.33
CA PRO A 104 -4.55 20.41 -12.16
C PRO A 104 -4.58 21.70 -13.01
N PRO A 105 -5.03 21.61 -14.29
CA PRO A 105 -4.91 22.72 -15.25
C PRO A 105 -5.90 23.86 -14.99
N VAL A 106 -7.00 23.63 -14.29
CA VAL A 106 -8.05 24.63 -14.06
C VAL A 106 -8.39 24.66 -12.57
N GLU A 107 -8.57 25.86 -12.01
CA GLU A 107 -9.09 26.02 -10.65
C GLU A 107 -10.59 25.71 -10.59
N GLY A 108 -11.01 24.91 -9.59
CA GLY A 108 -12.40 24.54 -9.38
C GLY A 108 -12.86 23.31 -10.17
N TYR A 109 -14.13 23.00 -10.03
CA TYR A 109 -14.74 21.87 -10.72
C TYR A 109 -14.75 22.07 -12.23
N SER A 110 -14.14 21.12 -12.96
CA SER A 110 -14.10 21.14 -14.42
C SER A 110 -14.05 19.72 -15.00
N SER A 111 -14.74 19.52 -16.14
CA SER A 111 -14.60 18.29 -16.93
C SER A 111 -13.18 18.10 -17.45
N LEU A 112 -12.45 19.20 -17.67
CA LEU A 112 -11.04 19.15 -18.06
C LEU A 112 -10.17 18.58 -16.92
N ASN A 113 -10.43 18.95 -15.67
CA ASN A 113 -9.75 18.36 -14.50
C ASN A 113 -10.05 16.86 -14.37
N SER A 114 -11.27 16.43 -14.67
CA SER A 114 -11.66 15.02 -14.65
C SER A 114 -10.92 14.22 -15.73
N LEU A 115 -10.84 14.74 -16.95
CA LEU A 115 -10.06 14.13 -18.04
C LEU A 115 -8.55 14.12 -17.74
N TYR A 116 -8.04 15.23 -17.21
CA TYR A 116 -6.65 15.36 -16.80
C TYR A 116 -6.29 14.34 -15.73
N LEU A 117 -7.10 14.21 -14.67
CA LEU A 117 -6.93 13.22 -13.64
C LEU A 117 -6.90 11.80 -14.22
N PHE A 118 -7.84 11.49 -15.13
CA PHE A 118 -7.90 10.19 -15.79
C PHE A 118 -6.61 9.86 -16.53
N LEU A 119 -6.08 10.80 -17.30
CA LEU A 119 -4.87 10.58 -18.09
C LEU A 119 -3.61 10.52 -17.21
N VAL A 120 -3.46 11.46 -16.29
CA VAL A 120 -2.25 11.59 -15.45
C VAL A 120 -2.18 10.49 -14.41
N ALA A 121 -3.26 10.23 -13.68
CA ALA A 121 -3.25 9.17 -12.67
C ALA A 121 -3.33 7.78 -13.31
N GLY A 122 -4.02 7.62 -14.45
CA GLY A 122 -3.97 6.38 -15.25
C GLY A 122 -2.55 6.09 -15.74
N GLY A 123 -1.86 7.11 -16.26
CA GLY A 123 -0.44 7.03 -16.62
C GLY A 123 0.44 6.69 -15.41
N PHE A 124 0.21 7.35 -14.26
CA PHE A 124 0.94 7.06 -13.03
C PHE A 124 0.86 5.58 -12.63
N PHE A 125 -0.34 4.98 -12.60
CA PHE A 125 -0.50 3.57 -12.24
C PHE A 125 0.14 2.63 -13.27
N LEU A 126 -0.03 2.91 -14.57
CA LEU A 126 0.59 2.12 -15.62
C LEU A 126 2.12 2.12 -15.51
N PHE A 127 2.75 3.29 -15.38
CA PHE A 127 4.20 3.39 -15.25
C PHE A 127 4.69 2.90 -13.90
N MET A 128 3.87 2.98 -12.84
CA MET A 128 4.16 2.39 -11.53
C MET A 128 4.31 0.88 -11.63
N THR A 129 3.38 0.20 -12.32
CA THR A 129 3.48 -1.24 -12.61
C THR A 129 4.70 -1.54 -13.48
N MET A 130 4.96 -0.70 -14.51
CA MET A 130 6.11 -0.86 -15.41
C MET A 130 7.46 -0.78 -14.68
N VAL A 131 7.55 -0.02 -13.60
CA VAL A 131 8.76 0.09 -12.76
C VAL A 131 8.76 -1.02 -11.70
N THR A 132 7.67 -1.20 -10.96
CA THR A 132 7.63 -2.05 -9.76
C THR A 132 7.74 -3.54 -10.07
N CYS A 133 7.04 -4.06 -11.09
CA CYS A 133 7.06 -5.47 -11.41
C CYS A 133 8.47 -5.96 -11.82
N PRO A 134 9.17 -5.32 -12.79
CA PRO A 134 10.53 -5.70 -13.13
C PRO A 134 11.52 -5.49 -11.99
N PHE A 135 11.34 -4.41 -11.19
CA PHE A 135 12.16 -4.14 -10.03
C PHE A 135 12.12 -5.29 -9.02
N LEU A 136 10.94 -5.70 -8.56
CA LEU A 136 10.81 -6.79 -7.58
C LEU A 136 11.31 -8.14 -8.14
N ALA A 137 11.06 -8.39 -9.42
CA ALA A 137 11.50 -9.60 -10.08
C ALA A 137 13.03 -9.69 -10.26
N LEU A 138 13.76 -8.57 -10.17
CA LEU A 138 15.20 -8.52 -10.27
C LEU A 138 15.91 -9.05 -9.01
N LEU A 139 15.29 -8.97 -7.82
CA LEU A 139 15.88 -9.36 -6.54
C LEU A 139 16.48 -10.79 -6.54
N PRO A 140 15.75 -11.84 -6.92
CA PRO A 140 16.26 -13.20 -6.89
C PRO A 140 17.35 -13.47 -7.95
N GLU A 141 17.61 -12.54 -8.85
CA GLU A 141 18.68 -12.63 -9.85
C GLU A 141 19.97 -11.97 -9.36
N ILE A 142 19.85 -10.88 -8.59
CA ILE A 142 21.01 -10.15 -8.07
C ILE A 142 21.52 -10.67 -6.74
N ALA A 143 20.67 -11.34 -5.95
CA ALA A 143 21.00 -11.89 -4.64
C ALA A 143 21.31 -13.39 -4.74
N SER A 144 22.54 -13.80 -4.39
CA SER A 144 22.88 -15.21 -4.23
C SER A 144 22.06 -15.86 -3.10
N PRO A 145 21.88 -17.19 -3.07
CA PRO A 145 21.07 -17.86 -2.04
C PRO A 145 21.40 -17.44 -0.59
N PRO A 146 22.69 -17.31 -0.17
CA PRO A 146 23.02 -16.86 1.19
C PRO A 146 22.73 -15.36 1.42
N GLU A 147 22.72 -14.53 0.37
CA GLU A 147 22.47 -13.08 0.48
C GLU A 147 20.97 -12.71 0.50
N ARG A 148 20.07 -13.63 0.13
CA ARG A 148 18.63 -13.35 -0.01
C ARG A 148 17.98 -12.80 1.25
N ILE A 149 18.35 -13.29 2.43
CA ILE A 149 17.82 -12.82 3.71
C ILE A 149 18.26 -11.36 3.95
N THR A 150 19.53 -11.05 3.71
CA THR A 150 20.06 -9.69 3.85
C THR A 150 19.42 -8.74 2.83
N ALA A 151 19.27 -9.18 1.58
CA ALA A 151 18.61 -8.41 0.54
C ALA A 151 17.14 -8.13 0.84
N ALA A 152 16.40 -9.12 1.35
CA ALA A 152 15.01 -8.93 1.80
C ALA A 152 14.90 -7.95 2.97
N SER A 153 15.84 -8.01 3.94
CA SER A 153 15.88 -7.07 5.06
C SER A 153 16.18 -5.64 4.61
N LEU A 154 17.10 -5.47 3.65
CA LEU A 154 17.40 -4.15 3.06
C LEU A 154 16.19 -3.58 2.32
N LEU A 155 15.49 -4.41 1.52
CA LEU A 155 14.27 -3.99 0.85
C LEU A 155 13.17 -3.61 1.85
N GLY A 156 12.98 -4.38 2.90
CA GLY A 156 12.01 -4.06 3.96
C GLY A 156 12.32 -2.72 4.62
N THR A 157 13.60 -2.48 4.96
CA THR A 157 14.07 -1.21 5.52
C THR A 157 13.85 -0.04 4.55
N ALA A 158 14.20 -0.22 3.28
CA ALA A 158 14.00 0.78 2.23
C ALA A 158 12.50 1.10 2.04
N TYR A 159 11.64 0.08 2.03
CA TYR A 159 10.20 0.24 1.93
C TYR A 159 9.63 1.09 3.07
N VAL A 160 9.97 0.74 4.31
CA VAL A 160 9.50 1.49 5.47
C VAL A 160 10.06 2.92 5.51
N SER A 161 11.33 3.09 5.11
CA SER A 161 11.92 4.44 4.96
C SER A 161 11.16 5.27 3.93
N GLY A 162 10.76 4.66 2.80
CA GLY A 162 9.93 5.30 1.78
C GLY A 162 8.54 5.67 2.30
N LEU A 163 7.90 4.80 3.08
CA LEU A 163 6.62 5.11 3.74
C LEU A 163 6.76 6.30 4.72
N LEU A 164 7.80 6.31 5.55
CA LEU A 164 8.06 7.41 6.49
C LEU A 164 8.32 8.73 5.78
N LEU A 165 9.17 8.72 4.76
CA LEU A 165 9.42 9.92 3.93
C LEU A 165 8.15 10.36 3.20
N GLY A 166 7.36 9.42 2.70
CA GLY A 166 6.08 9.69 2.05
C GLY A 166 5.03 10.28 2.98
N THR A 167 5.00 9.89 4.25
CA THR A 167 4.02 10.42 5.22
C THR A 167 4.49 11.75 5.82
N VAL A 168 5.62 11.74 6.51
CA VAL A 168 6.12 12.91 7.24
C VAL A 168 6.66 13.96 6.27
N GLY A 169 7.46 13.54 5.29
CA GLY A 169 8.07 14.44 4.32
C GLY A 169 7.05 15.16 3.45
N SER A 170 6.02 14.44 2.94
CA SER A 170 4.95 15.07 2.18
C SER A 170 4.18 16.08 3.02
N SER A 171 3.82 15.73 4.25
CA SER A 171 3.06 16.60 5.16
C SER A 171 3.80 17.91 5.47
N LEU A 172 5.12 17.83 5.76
CA LEU A 172 5.96 19.00 5.98
C LEU A 172 6.06 19.90 4.75
N LEU A 173 6.22 19.30 3.56
CA LEU A 173 6.31 20.05 2.32
C LEU A 173 4.97 20.69 1.95
N ILE A 174 3.85 19.98 2.13
CA ILE A 174 2.50 20.51 1.87
C ILE A 174 2.22 21.71 2.75
N ASN A 175 2.51 21.62 4.05
CA ASN A 175 2.27 22.70 4.99
C ASN A 175 3.09 23.96 4.67
N ARG A 176 4.36 23.78 4.27
CA ARG A 176 5.27 24.90 4.05
C ARG A 176 5.20 25.49 2.65
N TYR A 177 4.95 24.66 1.65
CA TYR A 177 5.10 25.04 0.23
C TYR A 177 3.91 24.64 -0.66
N GLY A 178 2.94 23.88 -0.13
CA GLY A 178 1.80 23.38 -0.87
C GLY A 178 2.07 22.10 -1.66
N PHE A 179 1.00 21.57 -2.28
CA PHE A 179 1.02 20.29 -2.98
C PHE A 179 1.91 20.29 -4.23
N SER A 180 1.89 21.37 -5.02
CA SER A 180 2.65 21.43 -6.27
C SER A 180 4.16 21.32 -6.04
N ILE A 181 4.69 22.06 -5.05
CA ILE A 181 6.12 22.00 -4.70
C ILE A 181 6.47 20.65 -4.07
N MET A 182 5.60 20.12 -3.20
CA MET A 182 5.75 18.76 -2.68
C MET A 182 5.85 17.75 -3.82
N GLY A 183 4.98 17.84 -4.83
CA GLY A 183 4.99 16.97 -6.01
C GLY A 183 6.31 17.04 -6.79
N VAL A 184 6.84 18.24 -7.02
CA VAL A 184 8.13 18.43 -7.73
C VAL A 184 9.29 17.85 -6.90
N VAL A 185 9.40 18.21 -5.63
CA VAL A 185 10.52 17.79 -4.76
C VAL A 185 10.55 16.27 -4.61
N LEU A 186 9.41 15.67 -4.25
CA LEU A 186 9.33 14.22 -4.07
C LEU A 186 9.40 13.47 -5.41
N GLY A 187 8.85 14.04 -6.49
CA GLY A 187 8.95 13.47 -7.83
C GLY A 187 10.39 13.37 -8.32
N LEU A 188 11.19 14.42 -8.15
CA LEU A 188 12.61 14.42 -8.50
C LEU A 188 13.43 13.49 -7.59
N PHE A 189 13.14 13.48 -6.28
CA PHE A 189 13.77 12.55 -5.35
C PHE A 189 13.53 11.09 -5.76
N CYS A 190 12.29 10.73 -6.10
CA CYS A 190 11.96 9.36 -6.52
C CYS A 190 12.57 9.01 -7.87
N LEU A 191 12.64 9.97 -8.80
CA LEU A 191 13.35 9.77 -10.07
C LEU A 191 14.80 9.37 -9.80
N LEU A 192 15.51 10.10 -8.95
CA LEU A 192 16.88 9.76 -8.56
C LEU A 192 16.95 8.37 -7.90
N SER A 193 15.99 8.06 -7.02
CA SER A 193 15.89 6.75 -6.38
C SER A 193 15.73 5.61 -7.41
N PHE A 194 14.89 5.77 -8.45
CA PHE A 194 14.72 4.74 -9.50
C PHE A 194 15.96 4.52 -10.34
N TYR A 195 16.84 5.52 -10.46
CA TYR A 195 18.07 5.37 -11.21
C TYR A 195 19.21 4.71 -10.41
N THR A 196 19.09 4.62 -9.07
CA THR A 196 20.10 3.92 -8.26
C THR A 196 20.30 2.45 -8.68
N PRO A 197 19.24 1.62 -8.88
CA PRO A 197 19.44 0.26 -9.39
C PRO A 197 19.88 0.22 -10.85
N VAL A 198 19.48 1.19 -11.68
CA VAL A 198 19.88 1.23 -13.10
C VAL A 198 21.38 1.35 -13.25
N PHE A 199 22.04 2.17 -12.41
CA PHE A 199 23.49 2.34 -12.44
C PHE A 199 24.25 1.25 -11.68
N ALA A 200 23.66 0.68 -10.64
CA ALA A 200 24.33 -0.28 -9.78
C ALA A 200 24.23 -1.73 -10.26
N VAL A 201 23.18 -2.08 -11.02
CA VAL A 201 22.91 -3.45 -11.45
C VAL A 201 23.19 -3.61 -12.93
N ARG A 202 24.19 -4.42 -13.27
CA ARG A 202 24.46 -4.86 -14.64
C ARG A 202 23.76 -6.20 -14.89
N GLU A 203 22.47 -6.14 -15.27
CA GLU A 203 21.66 -7.34 -15.48
C GLU A 203 22.20 -8.28 -16.55
N LYS A 204 22.90 -7.75 -17.56
CA LYS A 204 23.52 -8.53 -18.63
C LYS A 204 24.54 -9.55 -18.12
N ASP A 205 25.19 -9.25 -16.99
CA ASP A 205 26.23 -10.11 -16.40
C ASP A 205 25.64 -11.17 -15.45
N LEU A 206 24.31 -11.20 -15.30
CA LEU A 206 23.62 -12.16 -14.45
C LEU A 206 23.34 -13.47 -15.20
N PRO A 207 23.46 -14.65 -14.54
CA PRO A 207 23.18 -15.93 -15.17
C PRO A 207 21.73 -16.02 -15.61
N ALA A 208 21.50 -16.40 -16.86
CA ALA A 208 20.15 -16.64 -17.38
C ALA A 208 19.51 -17.79 -16.61
N LYS A 209 18.34 -17.55 -15.98
CA LYS A 209 17.57 -18.64 -15.36
C LYS A 209 16.96 -19.54 -16.43
N THR A 210 17.11 -20.86 -16.23
CA THR A 210 16.42 -21.90 -16.97
C THR A 210 14.90 -21.70 -16.91
N HIS A 211 14.24 -21.90 -18.03
CA HIS A 211 12.79 -21.79 -18.18
C HIS A 211 12.03 -22.59 -17.10
N VAL A 212 11.25 -21.89 -16.29
CA VAL A 212 10.23 -22.52 -15.44
C VAL A 212 9.08 -22.95 -16.38
N PRO A 213 8.61 -24.22 -16.33
CA PRO A 213 7.52 -24.68 -17.16
C PRO A 213 6.27 -23.82 -16.96
N ARG A 214 5.64 -23.37 -18.06
CA ARG A 214 4.37 -22.63 -18.04
C ARG A 214 3.27 -23.54 -17.50
N LEU A 215 2.87 -23.36 -16.24
CA LEU A 215 1.61 -23.92 -15.77
C LEU A 215 0.46 -23.22 -16.50
N ARG A 216 -0.57 -23.96 -16.91
CA ARG A 216 -1.79 -23.37 -17.46
C ARG A 216 -2.45 -22.52 -16.38
N PHE A 217 -2.43 -21.20 -16.56
CA PHE A 217 -2.87 -20.20 -15.56
C PHE A 217 -4.29 -20.49 -15.05
N LYS A 218 -5.23 -20.82 -15.95
CA LYS A 218 -6.64 -21.06 -15.58
C LYS A 218 -6.82 -22.24 -14.63
N ASP A 219 -6.18 -23.39 -14.92
CA ASP A 219 -6.34 -24.60 -14.12
C ASP A 219 -5.75 -24.42 -12.71
N SER A 220 -4.58 -23.78 -12.64
CA SER A 220 -3.94 -23.46 -11.36
C SER A 220 -4.73 -22.45 -10.53
N LEU A 221 -5.42 -21.49 -11.17
CA LEU A 221 -6.26 -20.48 -10.50
C LEU A 221 -7.44 -21.13 -9.75
N PHE A 222 -8.20 -22.00 -10.45
CA PHE A 222 -9.34 -22.68 -9.84
C PHE A 222 -8.93 -23.61 -8.69
N ASP A 223 -7.83 -24.32 -8.85
CA ASP A 223 -7.31 -25.22 -7.83
C ASP A 223 -6.93 -24.45 -6.56
N VAL A 224 -6.23 -23.30 -6.70
CA VAL A 224 -5.83 -22.47 -5.56
C VAL A 224 -7.07 -21.86 -4.87
N LEU A 225 -8.06 -21.40 -5.64
CA LEU A 225 -9.30 -20.87 -5.08
C LEU A 225 -10.16 -21.94 -4.38
N ARG A 226 -9.94 -23.23 -4.67
CA ARG A 226 -10.60 -24.35 -3.98
C ARG A 226 -9.87 -24.82 -2.73
N ASN A 227 -8.65 -24.35 -2.48
CA ASN A 227 -7.87 -24.75 -1.32
C ASN A 227 -8.56 -24.30 -0.03
N ASP A 228 -8.82 -25.23 0.88
CA ASP A 228 -9.61 -25.00 2.09
C ASP A 228 -8.92 -24.07 3.11
N ALA A 229 -7.59 -23.98 3.09
CA ALA A 229 -6.83 -23.06 3.91
C ALA A 229 -6.78 -21.64 3.27
N PHE A 230 -6.68 -21.58 1.94
CA PHE A 230 -6.57 -20.32 1.24
C PHE A 230 -7.88 -19.50 1.23
N ARG A 231 -9.03 -20.15 1.08
CA ARG A 231 -10.34 -19.47 1.03
C ARG A 231 -10.61 -18.58 2.26
N PRO A 232 -10.59 -19.10 3.50
CA PRO A 232 -10.86 -18.26 4.67
C PRO A 232 -9.77 -17.22 4.88
N PHE A 233 -8.52 -17.51 4.51
CA PHE A 233 -7.42 -16.57 4.54
C PHE A 233 -7.67 -15.38 3.60
N ILE A 234 -7.94 -15.65 2.30
CA ILE A 234 -8.05 -14.60 1.29
C ILE A 234 -9.28 -13.72 1.53
N VAL A 235 -10.41 -14.30 1.97
CA VAL A 235 -11.60 -13.52 2.33
C VAL A 235 -11.31 -12.63 3.54
N GLY A 236 -10.64 -13.15 4.58
CA GLY A 236 -10.20 -12.34 5.72
C GLY A 236 -9.30 -11.17 5.30
N GLN A 237 -8.40 -11.41 4.34
CA GLN A 237 -7.50 -10.39 3.79
C GLN A 237 -8.25 -9.29 3.01
N VAL A 238 -9.28 -9.65 2.21
CA VAL A 238 -10.13 -8.65 1.52
C VAL A 238 -10.65 -7.62 2.50
N PHE A 239 -11.32 -8.08 3.55
CA PHE A 239 -11.94 -7.19 4.55
C PHE A 239 -10.91 -6.39 5.34
N PHE A 240 -9.77 -6.99 5.67
CA PHE A 240 -8.73 -6.32 6.44
C PHE A 240 -8.03 -5.24 5.60
N TRP A 241 -7.65 -5.54 4.35
CA TRP A 241 -7.07 -4.56 3.43
C TRP A 241 -8.06 -3.46 3.04
N PHE A 242 -9.34 -3.81 2.88
CA PHE A 242 -10.40 -2.82 2.66
C PHE A 242 -10.47 -1.81 3.82
N ALA A 243 -10.55 -2.29 5.07
CA ALA A 243 -10.59 -1.43 6.23
C ALA A 243 -9.33 -0.57 6.38
N PHE A 244 -8.15 -1.16 6.16
CA PHE A 244 -6.88 -0.44 6.22
C PHE A 244 -6.84 0.72 5.21
N ASN A 245 -7.17 0.45 3.94
CA ASN A 245 -7.15 1.49 2.91
C ASN A 245 -8.25 2.54 3.11
N LEU A 246 -9.44 2.12 3.57
CA LEU A 246 -10.51 3.04 3.95
C LEU A 246 -10.02 4.05 5.00
N MET A 247 -9.32 3.57 6.03
CA MET A 247 -8.72 4.41 7.07
C MET A 247 -7.58 5.28 6.55
N LEU A 248 -6.68 4.73 5.72
CA LEU A 248 -5.54 5.46 5.19
C LEU A 248 -5.96 6.66 4.35
N MET A 249 -6.92 6.47 3.44
CA MET A 249 -7.45 7.52 2.58
C MET A 249 -8.39 8.49 3.33
N GLY A 250 -9.13 7.98 4.32
CA GLY A 250 -10.04 8.77 5.14
C GLY A 250 -9.36 9.58 6.24
N LEU A 251 -8.10 9.26 6.59
CA LEU A 251 -7.42 9.87 7.73
C LEU A 251 -7.28 11.40 7.63
N PRO A 252 -6.93 12.01 6.48
CA PRO A 252 -6.90 13.48 6.35
C PRO A 252 -8.26 14.12 6.68
N TYR A 253 -9.37 13.52 6.23
CA TYR A 253 -10.71 14.01 6.55
C TYR A 253 -11.05 13.84 8.04
N ILE A 254 -10.69 12.73 8.65
CA ILE A 254 -10.88 12.49 10.10
C ILE A 254 -10.11 13.55 10.90
N ILE A 255 -8.87 13.84 10.53
CA ILE A 255 -8.03 14.80 11.23
C ILE A 255 -8.57 16.22 11.08
N THR A 256 -8.97 16.63 9.89
CA THR A 256 -9.43 17.99 9.63
C THR A 256 -10.85 18.23 10.11
N ILE A 257 -11.80 17.36 9.79
CA ILE A 257 -13.21 17.56 10.08
C ILE A 257 -13.60 17.11 11.49
N ARG A 258 -13.20 15.87 11.87
CA ARG A 258 -13.62 15.32 13.15
C ARG A 258 -12.79 15.83 14.32
N MET A 259 -11.47 15.96 14.14
CA MET A 259 -10.57 16.38 15.18
C MET A 259 -10.36 17.90 15.20
N GLY A 260 -10.68 18.61 14.11
CA GLY A 260 -10.46 20.04 13.96
C GLY A 260 -8.96 20.42 13.96
N LEU A 261 -8.10 19.50 13.52
CA LEU A 261 -6.64 19.69 13.50
C LEU A 261 -6.17 20.07 12.10
N PRO A 262 -5.07 20.81 11.97
CA PRO A 262 -4.46 21.11 10.67
C PRO A 262 -4.08 19.82 9.92
N GLU A 263 -4.20 19.85 8.58
CA GLU A 263 -3.91 18.70 7.72
C GLU A 263 -2.49 18.13 7.87
N GLU A 264 -1.52 18.97 8.25
CA GLU A 264 -0.14 18.55 8.52
C GLU A 264 -0.03 17.47 9.60
N ARG A 265 -0.99 17.43 10.53
CA ARG A 265 -1.04 16.42 11.61
C ARG A 265 -1.27 15.01 11.05
N THR A 266 -1.80 14.88 9.84
CA THR A 266 -1.96 13.58 9.17
C THR A 266 -0.63 12.87 8.99
N GLY A 267 0.39 13.56 8.48
CA GLY A 267 1.72 12.96 8.29
C GLY A 267 2.39 12.61 9.62
N TRP A 268 2.28 13.45 10.63
CA TRP A 268 2.81 13.14 11.96
C TRP A 268 2.11 11.94 12.61
N ALA A 269 0.79 11.87 12.49
CA ALA A 269 -0.01 10.77 13.01
C ALA A 269 0.35 9.43 12.34
N LEU A 270 0.42 9.41 11.00
CA LEU A 270 0.85 8.23 10.26
C LEU A 270 2.32 7.88 10.53
N GLY A 271 3.20 8.87 10.62
CA GLY A 271 4.61 8.67 10.95
C GLY A 271 4.78 8.00 12.32
N LEU A 272 4.05 8.47 13.33
CA LEU A 272 4.03 7.86 14.65
C LEU A 272 3.53 6.42 14.61
N ALA A 273 2.42 6.16 13.90
CA ALA A 273 1.89 4.81 13.71
C ALA A 273 2.92 3.88 13.05
N LEU A 274 3.64 4.35 12.03
CA LEU A 274 4.69 3.57 11.35
C LEU A 274 5.90 3.29 12.26
N ILE A 275 6.31 4.23 13.10
CA ILE A 275 7.38 4.00 14.09
C ILE A 275 6.94 2.91 15.08
N ILE A 276 5.72 3.01 15.62
CA ILE A 276 5.17 1.98 16.50
C ILE A 276 5.06 0.63 15.79
N THR A 277 4.70 0.63 14.50
CA THR A 277 4.69 -0.58 13.65
C THR A 277 6.05 -1.26 13.65
N LEU A 278 7.12 -0.51 13.39
CA LEU A 278 8.49 -1.05 13.37
C LEU A 278 8.90 -1.65 14.72
N VAL A 279 8.62 -0.92 15.80
CA VAL A 279 8.93 -1.39 17.17
C VAL A 279 8.09 -2.62 17.54
N SER A 280 6.91 -2.78 16.95
CA SER A 280 6.01 -3.89 17.23
C SER A 280 6.35 -5.19 16.48
N PHE A 281 7.18 -5.17 15.44
CA PHE A 281 7.55 -6.38 14.69
C PHE A 281 8.18 -7.49 15.57
N PRO A 282 9.16 -7.23 16.46
CA PRO A 282 9.70 -8.27 17.33
C PRO A 282 8.65 -8.86 18.27
N LEU A 283 7.76 -8.02 18.83
CA LEU A 283 6.68 -8.45 19.71
C LEU A 283 5.72 -9.39 18.98
N LEU A 284 5.27 -9.02 17.79
CA LEU A 284 4.37 -9.85 16.99
C LEU A 284 5.03 -11.13 16.48
N SER A 285 6.31 -11.07 16.14
CA SER A 285 7.08 -12.27 15.78
C SER A 285 7.20 -13.25 16.95
N TRP A 286 7.41 -12.73 18.17
CA TRP A 286 7.41 -13.54 19.39
C TRP A 286 6.03 -14.12 19.66
N LEU A 287 4.96 -13.32 19.56
CA LEU A 287 3.57 -13.77 19.75
C LEU A 287 3.19 -14.88 18.75
N ALA A 288 3.54 -14.71 17.47
CA ALA A 288 3.28 -15.70 16.43
C ALA A 288 4.00 -17.03 16.68
N ARG A 289 5.24 -16.98 17.21
CA ARG A 289 5.97 -18.19 17.58
C ARG A 289 5.37 -18.90 18.81
N LYS A 290 4.89 -18.12 19.80
CA LYS A 290 4.39 -18.66 21.07
C LYS A 290 2.94 -19.14 20.98
N ALA A 291 2.06 -18.38 20.35
CA ALA A 291 0.61 -18.64 20.30
C ALA A 291 0.14 -19.31 19.01
N GLY A 292 1.02 -19.43 18.01
CA GLY A 292 0.68 -19.83 16.64
C GLY A 292 0.25 -18.64 15.76
N LYS A 293 0.50 -18.75 14.45
CA LYS A 293 0.27 -17.67 13.48
C LYS A 293 -1.22 -17.30 13.34
N LYS A 294 -2.12 -18.31 13.38
CA LYS A 294 -3.57 -18.11 13.34
C LYS A 294 -4.07 -17.29 14.52
N LYS A 295 -3.72 -17.67 15.75
CA LYS A 295 -4.15 -16.96 16.96
C LYS A 295 -3.56 -15.54 16.99
N ALA A 296 -2.29 -15.36 16.61
CA ALA A 296 -1.66 -14.05 16.52
C ALA A 296 -2.40 -13.15 15.54
N PHE A 297 -2.80 -13.65 14.36
CA PHE A 297 -3.53 -12.86 13.38
C PHE A 297 -4.95 -12.52 13.84
N LEU A 298 -5.67 -13.44 14.49
CA LEU A 298 -6.97 -13.17 15.12
C LEU A 298 -6.87 -12.08 16.21
N MET A 299 -5.82 -12.11 17.04
CA MET A 299 -5.57 -11.07 18.05
C MET A 299 -5.28 -9.71 17.40
N VAL A 300 -4.52 -9.68 16.30
CA VAL A 300 -4.27 -8.46 15.52
C VAL A 300 -5.56 -7.89 14.97
N MET A 301 -6.43 -8.71 14.36
CA MET A 301 -7.72 -8.27 13.86
C MET A 301 -8.63 -7.74 14.98
N ALA A 302 -8.69 -8.46 16.12
CA ALA A 302 -9.46 -8.02 17.28
C ALA A 302 -8.93 -6.68 17.85
N LEU A 303 -7.62 -6.55 17.99
CA LEU A 303 -6.99 -5.29 18.42
C LEU A 303 -7.28 -4.14 17.45
N SER A 304 -7.26 -4.42 16.14
CA SER A 304 -7.66 -3.42 15.12
C SER A 304 -9.08 -2.92 15.36
N CYS A 305 -10.03 -3.82 15.64
CA CYS A 305 -11.41 -3.43 15.96
C CYS A 305 -11.47 -2.52 17.21
N VAL A 306 -10.73 -2.85 18.26
CA VAL A 306 -10.70 -2.06 19.50
C VAL A 306 -10.13 -0.66 19.23
N VAL A 307 -9.01 -0.58 18.52
CA VAL A 307 -8.34 0.70 18.19
C VAL A 307 -9.23 1.58 17.31
N LEU A 308 -9.87 1.01 16.29
CA LEU A 308 -10.77 1.76 15.41
C LEU A 308 -12.07 2.17 16.09
N ALA A 309 -12.60 1.34 16.99
CA ALA A 309 -13.72 1.70 17.83
C ALA A 309 -13.34 2.85 18.78
N ALA A 310 -12.16 2.80 19.38
CA ALA A 310 -11.64 3.90 20.20
C ALA A 310 -11.49 5.19 19.38
N LEU A 311 -11.00 5.11 18.14
CA LEU A 311 -10.95 6.26 17.22
C LEU A 311 -12.35 6.83 16.95
N SER A 312 -13.37 5.96 16.85
CA SER A 312 -14.76 6.36 16.64
C SER A 312 -15.38 7.06 17.83
N THR A 313 -14.81 6.96 19.02
CA THR A 313 -15.35 7.54 20.26
C THR A 313 -14.54 8.70 20.81
N ILE A 314 -13.52 9.19 20.05
CA ILE A 314 -12.71 10.34 20.44
C ILE A 314 -13.59 11.56 20.72
N GLY A 315 -13.33 12.22 21.84
CA GLY A 315 -14.10 13.37 22.31
C GLY A 315 -15.25 13.04 23.27
N PHE A 316 -15.63 11.77 23.40
CA PHE A 316 -16.62 11.30 24.37
C PHE A 316 -16.01 10.60 25.60
N TRP A 317 -14.68 10.48 25.63
CA TRP A 317 -14.01 9.78 26.72
C TRP A 317 -14.05 10.61 28.01
N PRO A 318 -14.43 10.03 29.15
CA PRO A 318 -14.46 10.70 30.44
C PRO A 318 -13.05 10.83 31.05
N VAL A 319 -12.07 11.22 30.24
CA VAL A 319 -10.66 11.35 30.65
C VAL A 319 -10.25 12.81 30.48
N PRO A 320 -9.49 13.42 31.41
CA PRO A 320 -9.05 14.81 31.33
C PRO A 320 -7.93 15.02 30.30
N LEU A 321 -8.04 14.35 29.15
CA LEU A 321 -7.10 14.48 28.03
C LEU A 321 -7.77 15.25 26.89
N GLY A 322 -7.11 16.24 26.35
CA GLY A 322 -7.59 16.96 25.17
C GLY A 322 -7.77 16.02 23.97
N LYS A 323 -8.71 16.34 23.06
CA LYS A 323 -9.01 15.54 21.85
C LYS A 323 -7.74 15.21 21.04
N THR A 324 -6.80 16.14 20.93
CA THR A 324 -5.52 15.94 20.22
C THR A 324 -4.70 14.80 20.84
N THR A 325 -4.58 14.80 22.18
CA THR A 325 -3.82 13.75 22.89
C THR A 325 -4.51 12.40 22.76
N GLN A 326 -5.85 12.35 22.91
CA GLN A 326 -6.62 11.12 22.68
C GLN A 326 -6.37 10.56 21.28
N SER A 327 -6.41 11.44 20.26
CA SER A 327 -6.17 11.07 18.86
C SER A 327 -4.78 10.48 18.63
N LEU A 328 -3.75 11.16 19.14
CA LEU A 328 -2.36 10.72 19.01
C LEU A 328 -2.12 9.36 19.67
N VAL A 329 -2.71 9.13 20.85
CA VAL A 329 -2.61 7.85 21.56
C VAL A 329 -3.27 6.74 20.74
N VAL A 330 -4.48 6.96 20.22
CA VAL A 330 -5.20 5.94 19.44
C VAL A 330 -4.48 5.63 18.13
N ILE A 331 -4.00 6.65 17.42
CA ILE A 331 -3.28 6.46 16.15
C ILE A 331 -1.93 5.76 16.41
N ALA A 332 -1.24 6.11 17.50
CA ALA A 332 -0.03 5.39 17.90
C ALA A 332 -0.32 3.89 18.15
N LEU A 333 -1.37 3.59 18.90
CA LEU A 333 -1.80 2.21 19.17
C LEU A 333 -2.18 1.46 17.89
N ALA A 334 -2.66 2.14 16.84
CA ALA A 334 -2.94 1.54 15.53
C ALA A 334 -1.68 0.97 14.85
N GLY A 335 -0.49 1.43 15.23
CA GLY A 335 0.78 0.88 14.73
C GLY A 335 0.99 -0.59 15.10
N ILE A 336 0.45 -1.07 16.23
CA ILE A 336 0.59 -2.47 16.66
C ILE A 336 -0.13 -3.43 15.69
N PRO A 337 -1.45 -3.27 15.43
CA PRO A 337 -2.13 -4.14 14.48
C PRO A 337 -1.62 -3.93 13.04
N LEU A 338 -1.13 -2.74 12.69
CA LEU A 338 -0.53 -2.48 11.38
C LEU A 338 0.73 -3.34 11.16
N ALA A 339 1.54 -3.54 12.19
CA ALA A 339 2.68 -4.47 12.13
C ALA A 339 2.22 -5.92 11.84
N GLY A 340 1.10 -6.34 12.40
CA GLY A 340 0.50 -7.64 12.10
C GLY A 340 0.05 -7.77 10.65
N LEU A 341 -0.54 -6.71 10.08
CA LEU A 341 -0.96 -6.66 8.68
C LEU A 341 0.22 -6.84 7.71
N PHE A 342 1.39 -6.29 8.01
CA PHE A 342 2.56 -6.41 7.15
C PHE A 342 3.34 -7.71 7.35
N LEU A 343 3.32 -8.28 8.57
CA LEU A 343 4.14 -9.44 8.92
C LEU A 343 3.44 -10.77 8.68
N LEU A 344 2.23 -10.93 9.23
CA LEU A 344 1.57 -12.23 9.36
C LEU A 344 1.03 -12.80 8.05
N PRO A 345 0.47 -12.03 7.09
CA PRO A 345 -0.04 -12.59 5.85
C PRO A 345 1.01 -13.36 5.04
N ASN A 346 2.23 -12.84 4.94
CA ASN A 346 3.31 -13.53 4.23
C ASN A 346 3.69 -14.86 4.90
N ALA A 347 3.68 -14.90 6.23
CA ALA A 347 3.95 -16.13 6.98
C ALA A 347 2.81 -17.16 6.86
N LEU A 348 1.55 -16.69 6.79
CA LEU A 348 0.38 -17.55 6.59
C LEU A 348 0.32 -18.11 5.16
N ILE A 349 0.64 -17.29 4.14
CA ILE A 349 0.72 -17.76 2.75
C ILE A 349 1.79 -18.85 2.61
N ALA A 350 2.94 -18.72 3.25
CA ALA A 350 3.99 -19.73 3.22
C ALA A 350 3.47 -21.08 3.77
N ASP A 351 2.75 -21.06 4.91
CA ASP A 351 2.14 -22.29 5.46
C ASP A 351 1.08 -22.88 4.53
N ILE A 352 0.25 -22.03 3.89
CA ILE A 352 -0.75 -22.48 2.92
C ILE A 352 -0.09 -23.13 1.71
N THR A 353 1.01 -22.58 1.20
CA THR A 353 1.74 -23.15 0.07
C THR A 353 2.38 -24.49 0.39
N ASP A 354 2.92 -24.65 1.61
CA ASP A 354 3.46 -25.92 2.07
C ASP A 354 2.35 -26.97 2.26
N TYR A 355 1.21 -26.58 2.84
CA TYR A 355 0.03 -27.43 2.97
C TYR A 355 -0.50 -27.89 1.61
N ASP A 356 -0.61 -27.00 0.64
CA ASP A 356 -1.02 -27.30 -0.74
C ASP A 356 -0.03 -28.26 -1.43
N ALA A 357 1.26 -28.02 -1.29
CA ALA A 357 2.31 -28.84 -1.88
C ALA A 357 2.29 -30.28 -1.30
N TRP A 358 2.01 -30.42 0.00
CA TRP A 358 1.89 -31.71 0.65
C TRP A 358 0.66 -32.48 0.18
N GLY A 359 -0.50 -31.81 0.00
CA GLY A 359 -1.74 -32.45 -0.44
C GLY A 359 -1.81 -32.72 -1.95
N SER A 360 -1.26 -31.84 -2.79
CA SER A 360 -1.36 -31.91 -4.26
C SER A 360 -0.12 -32.49 -4.96
N GLY A 361 1.02 -32.62 -4.26
CA GLY A 361 2.31 -32.96 -4.86
C GLY A 361 2.86 -31.91 -5.81
N ARG A 362 2.25 -30.72 -5.94
CA ARG A 362 2.61 -29.65 -6.86
C ARG A 362 3.00 -28.37 -6.11
N ARG A 363 4.09 -27.73 -6.51
CA ARG A 363 4.49 -26.42 -5.97
C ARG A 363 3.86 -25.31 -6.79
N ARG A 364 2.89 -24.57 -6.19
CA ARG A 364 2.14 -23.46 -6.82
C ARG A 364 2.30 -22.14 -6.05
N GLU A 365 3.40 -21.97 -5.32
CA GLU A 365 3.68 -20.81 -4.46
C GLU A 365 3.42 -19.47 -5.18
N ALA A 366 3.95 -19.31 -6.41
CA ALA A 366 3.79 -18.10 -7.19
C ALA A 366 2.32 -17.73 -7.44
N MET A 367 1.43 -18.74 -7.61
CA MET A 367 0.01 -18.51 -7.86
C MET A 367 -0.70 -17.99 -6.60
N PHE A 368 -0.39 -18.52 -5.42
CA PHE A 368 -0.94 -18.03 -4.14
C PHE A 368 -0.56 -16.58 -3.88
N TYR A 369 0.72 -16.22 -4.08
CA TYR A 369 1.18 -14.83 -3.93
C TYR A 369 0.59 -13.90 -4.99
N ALA A 370 0.43 -14.35 -6.24
CA ALA A 370 -0.18 -13.56 -7.30
C ALA A 370 -1.66 -13.23 -6.98
N LEU A 371 -2.42 -14.24 -6.53
CA LEU A 371 -3.82 -14.04 -6.12
C LEU A 371 -3.94 -13.14 -4.89
N TYR A 372 -3.06 -13.31 -3.91
CA TYR A 372 -3.01 -12.41 -2.76
C TYR A 372 -2.74 -10.96 -3.17
N GLY A 373 -1.77 -10.72 -4.04
CA GLY A 373 -1.46 -9.39 -4.57
C GLY A 373 -2.63 -8.78 -5.34
N MET A 374 -3.30 -9.59 -6.19
CA MET A 374 -4.50 -9.17 -6.93
C MET A 374 -5.64 -8.78 -5.97
N VAL A 375 -5.90 -9.58 -4.95
CA VAL A 375 -6.93 -9.29 -3.95
C VAL A 375 -6.60 -8.04 -3.15
N MET A 376 -5.36 -7.86 -2.74
CA MET A 376 -4.89 -6.65 -2.05
C MET A 376 -5.16 -5.39 -2.88
N LYS A 377 -4.78 -5.39 -4.16
CA LYS A 377 -5.03 -4.26 -5.07
C LYS A 377 -6.51 -4.01 -5.33
N SER A 378 -7.29 -5.07 -5.51
CA SER A 378 -8.75 -4.96 -5.68
C SER A 378 -9.42 -4.39 -4.43
N SER A 379 -8.94 -4.75 -3.23
CA SER A 379 -9.44 -4.19 -1.97
C SER A 379 -9.14 -2.69 -1.84
N ILE A 380 -7.99 -2.23 -2.34
CA ILE A 380 -7.66 -0.80 -2.42
C ILE A 380 -8.66 -0.08 -3.34
N GLY A 381 -8.91 -0.64 -4.52
CA GLY A 381 -9.88 -0.09 -5.47
C GLY A 381 -11.30 -0.02 -4.91
N LEU A 382 -11.74 -1.11 -4.28
CA LEU A 382 -13.08 -1.17 -3.67
C LEU A 382 -13.22 -0.20 -2.50
N SER A 383 -12.21 -0.05 -1.65
CA SER A 383 -12.23 0.91 -0.54
C SER A 383 -12.27 2.36 -1.01
N SER A 384 -11.55 2.70 -2.09
CA SER A 384 -11.56 4.06 -2.63
C SER A 384 -12.90 4.42 -3.26
N LEU A 385 -13.49 3.50 -4.03
CA LEU A 385 -14.82 3.65 -4.58
C LEU A 385 -15.86 3.83 -3.46
N PHE A 386 -15.80 2.96 -2.46
CA PHE A 386 -16.72 3.00 -1.32
C PHE A 386 -16.58 4.31 -0.53
N LEU A 387 -15.35 4.75 -0.24
CA LEU A 387 -15.09 6.01 0.46
C LEU A 387 -15.64 7.20 -0.33
N GLY A 388 -15.38 7.25 -1.64
CA GLY A 388 -15.87 8.33 -2.50
C GLY A 388 -17.41 8.43 -2.49
N GLN A 389 -18.13 7.29 -2.55
CA GLN A 389 -19.59 7.26 -2.46
C GLN A 389 -20.09 7.58 -1.06
N LEU A 390 -19.45 7.05 -0.02
CA LEU A 390 -19.79 7.32 1.37
C LEU A 390 -19.75 8.83 1.66
N LEU A 391 -18.65 9.47 1.30
CA LEU A 391 -18.46 10.90 1.53
C LEU A 391 -19.37 11.75 0.65
N HIS A 392 -19.64 11.31 -0.59
CA HIS A 392 -20.57 12.01 -1.48
C HIS A 392 -22.00 12.05 -0.95
N HIS A 393 -22.51 10.90 -0.45
CA HIS A 393 -23.90 10.79 -0.03
C HIS A 393 -24.17 11.21 1.42
N LEU A 394 -23.17 11.09 2.29
CA LEU A 394 -23.30 11.34 3.73
C LEU A 394 -22.49 12.53 4.22
N GLY A 395 -21.90 13.29 3.28
CA GLY A 395 -21.19 14.51 3.57
C GLY A 395 -19.75 14.31 4.11
N TYR A 396 -18.94 15.32 3.88
CA TYR A 396 -17.55 15.38 4.34
C TYR A 396 -17.10 16.81 4.63
N HIS A 397 -18.06 17.72 4.82
CA HIS A 397 -17.85 19.12 5.19
C HIS A 397 -18.13 19.33 6.68
N HIS A 398 -17.75 20.49 7.21
CA HIS A 398 -17.99 20.81 8.62
C HIS A 398 -19.49 20.84 8.98
N ASP A 399 -20.33 21.28 8.05
CA ASP A 399 -21.78 21.39 8.24
C ASP A 399 -22.50 20.03 8.06
N ASP A 400 -21.90 19.10 7.31
CA ASP A 400 -22.42 17.76 7.09
C ASP A 400 -21.29 16.73 7.17
N PRO A 401 -20.84 16.33 8.36
CA PRO A 401 -19.69 15.48 8.59
C PRO A 401 -20.01 13.97 8.73
N LEU A 402 -21.25 13.55 8.51
CA LEU A 402 -21.70 12.17 8.83
C LEU A 402 -20.85 11.10 8.12
N GLY A 403 -20.52 11.32 6.85
CA GLY A 403 -19.67 10.40 6.08
C GLY A 403 -18.30 10.18 6.74
N VAL A 404 -17.69 11.25 7.23
CA VAL A 404 -16.39 11.18 7.93
C VAL A 404 -16.49 10.43 9.26
N TYR A 405 -17.58 10.65 10.02
CA TYR A 405 -17.82 9.95 11.28
C TYR A 405 -18.01 8.44 11.10
N LEU A 406 -18.53 8.01 9.95
CA LEU A 406 -18.80 6.60 9.65
C LEU A 406 -17.56 5.82 9.12
N ILE A 407 -16.48 6.48 8.72
CA ILE A 407 -15.28 5.81 8.17
C ILE A 407 -14.76 4.74 9.14
N ALA A 408 -14.50 5.12 10.40
CA ALA A 408 -13.92 4.20 11.37
C ALA A 408 -14.90 3.09 11.82
N PRO A 409 -16.19 3.36 12.11
CA PRO A 409 -17.18 2.30 12.37
C PRO A 409 -17.30 1.28 11.24
N LEU A 410 -17.35 1.72 9.98
CA LEU A 410 -17.45 0.83 8.83
C LEU A 410 -16.16 0.00 8.63
N ALA A 411 -15.00 0.56 8.93
CA ALA A 411 -13.76 -0.19 8.99
C ALA A 411 -13.79 -1.28 10.08
N VAL A 412 -14.37 -0.99 11.26
CA VAL A 412 -14.60 -2.01 12.32
C VAL A 412 -15.48 -3.13 11.82
N VAL A 413 -16.63 -2.79 11.20
CA VAL A 413 -17.55 -3.80 10.64
C VAL A 413 -16.85 -4.68 9.61
N SER A 414 -16.06 -4.07 8.73
CA SER A 414 -15.27 -4.81 7.74
C SER A 414 -14.30 -5.80 8.40
N ILE A 415 -13.52 -5.37 9.41
CA ILE A 415 -12.57 -6.26 10.09
C ILE A 415 -13.31 -7.38 10.85
N LEU A 416 -14.45 -7.08 11.47
CA LEU A 416 -15.28 -8.11 12.14
C LEU A 416 -15.76 -9.18 11.15
N LEU A 417 -16.23 -8.78 9.97
CA LEU A 417 -16.56 -9.73 8.90
C LEU A 417 -15.33 -10.57 8.50
N GLY A 418 -14.19 -9.92 8.28
CA GLY A 418 -12.94 -10.61 7.98
C GLY A 418 -12.55 -11.62 9.07
N LEU A 419 -12.69 -11.26 10.34
CA LEU A 419 -12.42 -12.10 11.50
C LEU A 419 -13.33 -13.32 11.53
N LEU A 420 -14.63 -13.16 11.25
CA LEU A 420 -15.59 -14.26 11.17
C LEU A 420 -15.22 -15.30 10.12
N PHE A 421 -14.77 -14.87 8.95
CA PHE A 421 -14.31 -15.76 7.90
C PHE A 421 -12.96 -16.39 8.24
N PHE A 422 -11.99 -15.60 8.74
CA PHE A 422 -10.66 -16.10 9.06
C PHE A 422 -10.65 -17.11 10.24
N ARG A 423 -11.62 -17.06 11.15
CA ARG A 423 -11.79 -18.09 12.20
C ARG A 423 -11.86 -19.50 11.64
N LYS A 424 -12.38 -19.68 10.40
CA LYS A 424 -12.48 -20.97 9.71
C LYS A 424 -11.14 -21.45 9.11
N TYR A 425 -10.06 -20.66 9.21
CA TYR A 425 -8.74 -21.06 8.74
C TYR A 425 -8.27 -22.32 9.47
N PRO A 426 -7.92 -23.44 8.76
CA PRO A 426 -7.71 -24.75 9.37
C PRO A 426 -6.33 -24.93 9.99
N LEU A 427 -5.29 -24.22 9.53
CA LEU A 427 -3.92 -24.38 10.01
C LEU A 427 -3.70 -23.58 11.31
N GLU A 428 -2.88 -24.12 12.25
CA GLU A 428 -2.60 -23.50 13.55
C GLU A 428 -1.36 -22.58 13.55
#